data_4bd8a4da0d840facbce2267e12fca12f
#
_entry.id   4bd8a4da0d840facbce2267e12fca12f
#
_cell.length_a   1.000
_cell.length_b   1.000
_cell.length_c   1.000
_cell.angle_alpha   90.00
_cell.angle_beta   90.00
_cell.angle_gamma   90.00
#
_symmetry.space_group_name_H-M   'P 1'
#
loop_
_entity.id
_entity.type
_entity.pdbx_description
1 polymer ?
#
loop_
_entity_poly.entity_id
_entity_poly.type
_entity_poly.pdbx_seq_one_letter_code
_entity_poly.pdbx_strand_id
1 'polypeptide(L)'
;ALCEYMTHPEEWTYHVPEGMTTMEAALVEPAAVGMHAAILGEARLGKSIVILGAGTIGLMVLQACKSLGATDITVVDVMDKRLDLAKELGASRTINGAKEDTVALLRSEELFGDHGVELVFECAGSTFTANQAVQIVARGGKIMMVGTQSKPVPIDFLKINREVTIQTSFRYCNNFPQTIEAISSGRFNVKDMVTNIYDYEDVQKAFEEAIDPVKKTEMVKGVIKVAE
;
A
#
# COMPACT_ATOMS: atom_id res chain seq x y z
N ALA A 1 -5.61 5.68 -19.66
CA ALA A 1 -6.80 5.85 -20.48
C ALA A 1 -7.21 4.50 -21.08
N LEU A 2 -8.51 4.26 -21.19
CA LEU A 2 -9.06 3.07 -21.86
C LEU A 2 -9.25 3.38 -23.34
N CYS A 3 -8.15 3.50 -24.09
CA CYS A 3 -8.14 3.79 -25.52
C CYS A 3 -6.85 3.26 -26.14
N GLU A 4 -6.89 2.93 -27.43
CA GLU A 4 -5.74 2.39 -28.18
C GLU A 4 -4.67 3.46 -28.41
N TYR A 5 -5.07 4.71 -28.63
CA TYR A 5 -4.19 5.83 -28.92
C TYR A 5 -4.55 7.05 -28.07
N MET A 6 -3.54 7.76 -27.62
CA MET A 6 -3.70 9.02 -26.89
C MET A 6 -2.52 9.94 -27.16
N THR A 7 -2.72 11.25 -27.01
CA THR A 7 -1.63 12.22 -26.98
C THR A 7 -1.28 12.57 -25.54
N HIS A 8 0.01 12.67 -25.25
CA HIS A 8 0.50 13.03 -23.92
C HIS A 8 1.75 13.91 -24.05
N PRO A 9 1.99 14.88 -23.15
CA PRO A 9 3.24 15.66 -23.15
C PRO A 9 4.47 14.76 -22.98
N GLU A 10 5.47 14.97 -23.84
CA GLU A 10 6.72 14.18 -23.82
C GLU A 10 7.42 14.25 -22.47
N GLU A 11 7.47 15.42 -21.86
CA GLU A 11 8.09 15.67 -20.55
C GLU A 11 7.50 14.85 -19.39
N TRP A 12 6.28 14.32 -19.57
CA TRP A 12 5.59 13.48 -18.57
C TRP A 12 5.48 12.03 -19.03
N THR A 13 6.22 11.67 -20.07
CA THR A 13 6.28 10.33 -20.59
C THR A 13 7.62 9.69 -20.21
N TYR A 14 7.58 8.49 -19.68
CA TYR A 14 8.76 7.77 -19.22
C TYR A 14 9.01 6.55 -20.07
N HIS A 15 10.27 6.32 -20.40
CA HIS A 15 10.69 5.14 -21.13
C HIS A 15 10.51 3.88 -20.28
N VAL A 16 9.93 2.82 -20.87
CA VAL A 16 9.84 1.48 -20.27
C VAL A 16 11.13 0.73 -20.60
N PRO A 17 11.93 0.31 -19.61
CA PRO A 17 13.18 -0.42 -19.83
C PRO A 17 12.95 -1.75 -20.57
N GLU A 18 13.97 -2.18 -21.33
CA GLU A 18 13.95 -3.50 -21.94
C GLU A 18 13.79 -4.60 -20.88
N GLY A 19 12.95 -5.59 -21.16
CA GLY A 19 12.63 -6.68 -20.24
C GLY A 19 11.49 -6.40 -19.26
N MET A 20 11.04 -5.15 -19.12
CA MET A 20 9.85 -4.80 -18.35
C MET A 20 8.59 -4.99 -19.21
N THR A 21 7.62 -5.74 -18.74
CA THR A 21 6.38 -6.01 -19.45
C THR A 21 5.43 -4.81 -19.45
N THR A 22 4.51 -4.74 -20.42
CA THR A 22 3.45 -3.71 -20.46
C THR A 22 2.54 -3.76 -19.22
N MET A 23 2.33 -4.94 -18.66
CA MET A 23 1.59 -5.13 -17.41
C MET A 23 2.32 -4.48 -16.23
N GLU A 24 3.61 -4.69 -16.11
CA GLU A 24 4.43 -4.03 -15.06
C GLU A 24 4.44 -2.52 -15.25
N ALA A 25 4.56 -2.05 -16.50
CA ALA A 25 4.50 -0.63 -16.83
C ALA A 25 3.15 0.01 -16.43
N ALA A 26 2.04 -0.69 -16.64
CA ALA A 26 0.71 -0.22 -16.22
C ALA A 26 0.58 -0.10 -14.69
N LEU A 27 1.40 -0.83 -13.93
CA LEU A 27 1.40 -0.80 -12.47
C LEU A 27 2.39 0.22 -11.86
N VAL A 28 3.18 0.90 -12.68
CA VAL A 28 4.10 1.96 -12.19
C VAL A 28 3.33 3.06 -11.47
N GLU A 29 2.16 3.45 -11.97
CA GLU A 29 1.37 4.53 -11.35
C GLU A 29 0.97 4.21 -9.91
N PRO A 30 0.26 3.10 -9.60
CA PRO A 30 -0.05 2.77 -8.21
C PRO A 30 1.19 2.41 -7.38
N ALA A 31 2.24 1.86 -7.98
CA ALA A 31 3.51 1.60 -7.31
C ALA A 31 4.19 2.91 -6.89
N ALA A 32 4.12 3.96 -7.73
CA ALA A 32 4.64 5.29 -7.39
C ALA A 32 3.92 5.92 -6.19
N VAL A 33 2.64 5.63 -5.98
CA VAL A 33 1.92 6.03 -4.75
C VAL A 33 2.55 5.39 -3.51
N GLY A 34 2.78 4.06 -3.57
CA GLY A 34 3.44 3.33 -2.48
C GLY A 34 4.86 3.82 -2.23
N MET A 35 5.64 4.02 -3.29
CA MET A 35 7.01 4.53 -3.22
C MET A 35 7.07 5.93 -2.60
N HIS A 36 6.18 6.83 -3.01
CA HIS A 36 6.09 8.18 -2.45
C HIS A 36 5.79 8.15 -0.95
N ALA A 37 4.79 7.38 -0.54
CA ALA A 37 4.45 7.22 0.87
C ALA A 37 5.62 6.65 1.69
N ALA A 38 6.33 5.63 1.17
CA ALA A 38 7.46 5.00 1.83
C ALA A 38 8.66 5.97 1.98
N ILE A 39 8.93 6.79 0.97
CA ILE A 39 9.98 7.84 1.01
C ILE A 39 9.62 8.91 2.05
N LEU A 40 8.39 9.44 2.02
CA LEU A 40 7.93 10.43 3.00
C LEU A 40 7.92 9.87 4.43
N GLY A 41 7.62 8.58 4.58
CA GLY A 41 7.68 7.85 5.85
C GLY A 41 9.11 7.58 6.31
N GLU A 42 10.10 7.80 5.47
CA GLU A 42 11.51 7.46 5.72
C GLU A 42 11.68 5.96 6.06
N ALA A 43 10.98 5.11 5.30
CA ALA A 43 11.11 3.66 5.43
C ALA A 43 12.56 3.22 5.13
N ARG A 44 13.12 2.37 6.00
CA ARG A 44 14.50 1.90 5.87
C ARG A 44 14.77 0.67 6.73
N LEU A 45 15.92 0.08 6.55
CA LEU A 45 16.42 -0.98 7.43
C LEU A 45 16.41 -0.53 8.90
N GLY A 46 15.97 -1.42 9.78
CA GLY A 46 15.95 -1.23 11.23
C GLY A 46 14.71 -0.51 11.77
N LYS A 47 13.83 0.04 10.91
CA LYS A 47 12.53 0.56 11.37
C LYS A 47 11.50 -0.55 11.50
N SER A 48 10.75 -0.53 12.60
CA SER A 48 9.50 -1.27 12.74
C SER A 48 8.39 -0.57 11.97
N ILE A 49 7.70 -1.32 11.11
CA ILE A 49 6.68 -0.78 10.21
C ILE A 49 5.38 -1.56 10.35
N VAL A 50 4.27 -0.85 10.46
CA VAL A 50 2.92 -1.44 10.35
C VAL A 50 2.17 -0.77 9.21
N ILE A 51 1.54 -1.60 8.37
CA ILE A 51 0.67 -1.17 7.27
C ILE A 51 -0.76 -1.61 7.59
N LEU A 52 -1.65 -0.66 7.79
CA LEU A 52 -3.07 -0.88 8.05
C LEU A 52 -3.85 -0.84 6.72
N GLY A 53 -4.24 -2.01 6.23
CA GLY A 53 -4.90 -2.24 4.96
C GLY A 53 -3.97 -2.90 3.93
N ALA A 54 -4.35 -4.09 3.44
CA ALA A 54 -3.66 -4.87 2.40
C ALA A 54 -4.39 -4.79 1.05
N GLY A 55 -5.00 -3.66 0.73
CA GLY A 55 -5.49 -3.37 -0.61
C GLY A 55 -4.32 -3.06 -1.56
N THR A 56 -4.63 -2.70 -2.81
CA THR A 56 -3.60 -2.38 -3.82
C THR A 56 -2.53 -1.43 -3.27
N ILE A 57 -2.94 -0.31 -2.66
CA ILE A 57 -1.97 0.70 -2.19
C ILE A 57 -1.18 0.20 -0.98
N GLY A 58 -1.80 -0.50 -0.02
CA GLY A 58 -1.06 -1.05 1.12
C GLY A 58 0.00 -2.07 0.70
N LEU A 59 -0.29 -2.91 -0.29
CA LEU A 59 0.69 -3.86 -0.85
C LEU A 59 1.78 -3.15 -1.67
N MET A 60 1.44 -2.05 -2.37
CA MET A 60 2.46 -1.21 -3.02
C MET A 60 3.37 -0.53 -1.98
N VAL A 61 2.83 -0.07 -0.84
CA VAL A 61 3.63 0.45 0.29
C VAL A 61 4.54 -0.65 0.86
N LEU A 62 4.03 -1.87 1.03
CA LEU A 62 4.84 -3.01 1.47
C LEU A 62 6.07 -3.22 0.56
N GLN A 63 5.85 -3.30 -0.75
CA GLN A 63 6.92 -3.48 -1.72
C GLN A 63 7.90 -2.30 -1.76
N ALA A 64 7.38 -1.08 -1.66
CA ALA A 64 8.20 0.13 -1.58
C ALA A 64 9.09 0.11 -0.33
N CYS A 65 8.55 -0.19 0.85
CA CYS A 65 9.32 -0.30 2.08
C CYS A 65 10.41 -1.37 1.97
N LYS A 66 10.10 -2.52 1.38
CA LYS A 66 11.09 -3.58 1.12
C LYS A 66 12.19 -3.12 0.16
N SER A 67 11.82 -2.45 -0.93
CA SER A 67 12.80 -1.94 -1.91
C SER A 67 13.76 -0.91 -1.29
N LEU A 68 13.31 -0.19 -0.26
CA LEU A 68 14.10 0.73 0.56
C LEU A 68 14.87 0.05 1.71
N GLY A 69 14.82 -1.28 1.78
CA GLY A 69 15.60 -2.08 2.72
C GLY A 69 14.92 -2.39 4.05
N ALA A 70 13.66 -2.03 4.26
CA ALA A 70 12.94 -2.40 5.47
C ALA A 70 12.70 -3.92 5.54
N THR A 71 12.87 -4.49 6.74
CA THR A 71 12.77 -5.94 6.98
C THR A 71 11.72 -6.30 8.02
N ASP A 72 11.36 -5.40 8.92
CA ASP A 72 10.34 -5.62 9.96
C ASP A 72 9.04 -4.92 9.57
N ILE A 73 8.20 -5.60 8.79
CA ILE A 73 6.95 -5.05 8.25
C ILE A 73 5.79 -5.97 8.63
N THR A 74 4.89 -5.45 9.44
CA THR A 74 3.61 -6.12 9.76
C THR A 74 2.50 -5.54 8.91
N VAL A 75 1.71 -6.39 8.27
CA VAL A 75 0.54 -5.98 7.46
C VAL A 75 -0.74 -6.43 8.16
N VAL A 76 -1.70 -5.51 8.27
CA VAL A 76 -3.00 -5.75 8.90
C VAL A 76 -4.11 -5.58 7.87
N ASP A 77 -5.02 -6.54 7.77
CA ASP A 77 -6.24 -6.44 6.98
C ASP A 77 -7.32 -7.32 7.63
N VAL A 78 -8.56 -7.24 7.15
CA VAL A 78 -9.66 -8.10 7.59
C VAL A 78 -9.87 -9.31 6.68
N MET A 79 -9.18 -9.39 5.55
CA MET A 79 -9.33 -10.40 4.51
C MET A 79 -8.11 -11.34 4.48
N ASP A 80 -8.31 -12.64 4.79
CA ASP A 80 -7.22 -13.63 4.80
C ASP A 80 -6.47 -13.70 3.46
N LYS A 81 -7.19 -13.74 2.32
CA LYS A 81 -6.55 -13.81 0.99
C LYS A 81 -5.56 -12.66 0.73
N ARG A 82 -5.87 -11.44 1.20
CA ARG A 82 -4.98 -10.29 1.08
C ARG A 82 -3.77 -10.40 2.01
N LEU A 83 -3.97 -10.96 3.19
CA LEU A 83 -2.90 -11.22 4.14
C LEU A 83 -1.97 -12.35 3.67
N ASP A 84 -2.51 -13.38 3.03
CA ASP A 84 -1.71 -14.44 2.40
C ASP A 84 -0.83 -13.85 1.30
N LEU A 85 -1.40 -13.03 0.41
CA LEU A 85 -0.63 -12.32 -0.61
C LEU A 85 0.40 -11.36 0.01
N ALA A 86 0.07 -10.63 1.07
CA ALA A 86 1.04 -9.79 1.77
C ALA A 86 2.22 -10.60 2.30
N LYS A 87 1.98 -11.81 2.79
CA LYS A 87 3.01 -12.74 3.26
C LYS A 87 3.89 -13.24 2.12
N GLU A 88 3.29 -13.63 1.00
CA GLU A 88 4.01 -14.03 -0.22
C GLU A 88 4.87 -12.88 -0.76
N LEU A 89 4.37 -11.66 -0.71
CA LEU A 89 5.07 -10.43 -1.07
C LEU A 89 6.14 -10.03 -0.04
N GLY A 90 6.27 -10.77 1.07
CA GLY A 90 7.35 -10.67 2.04
C GLY A 90 7.08 -9.77 3.24
N ALA A 91 5.84 -9.64 3.67
CA ALA A 91 5.56 -9.14 5.02
C ALA A 91 6.16 -10.09 6.06
N SER A 92 6.82 -9.55 7.08
CA SER A 92 7.38 -10.36 8.17
C SER A 92 6.29 -10.96 9.06
N ARG A 93 5.17 -10.25 9.20
CA ARG A 93 3.98 -10.68 9.96
C ARG A 93 2.71 -10.19 9.26
N THR A 94 1.63 -10.94 9.47
CA THR A 94 0.28 -10.54 9.06
C THR A 94 -0.68 -10.71 10.21
N ILE A 95 -1.63 -9.79 10.38
CA ILE A 95 -2.65 -9.81 11.44
C ILE A 95 -4.02 -9.65 10.79
N ASN A 96 -4.94 -10.56 11.10
CA ASN A 96 -6.32 -10.43 10.68
C ASN A 96 -7.12 -9.65 11.76
N GLY A 97 -7.33 -8.36 11.52
CA GLY A 97 -8.03 -7.47 12.44
C GLY A 97 -9.53 -7.74 12.61
N ALA A 98 -10.12 -8.68 11.84
CA ALA A 98 -11.46 -9.18 12.09
C ALA A 98 -11.49 -10.34 13.11
N LYS A 99 -10.34 -10.99 13.32
CA LYS A 99 -10.21 -12.16 14.19
C LYS A 99 -9.44 -11.85 15.48
N GLU A 100 -8.60 -10.82 15.46
CA GLU A 100 -7.66 -10.49 16.53
C GLU A 100 -7.77 -9.01 16.92
N ASP A 101 -7.57 -8.70 18.18
CA ASP A 101 -7.40 -7.29 18.61
C ASP A 101 -6.02 -6.79 18.17
N THR A 102 -6.02 -6.10 17.04
CA THR A 102 -4.80 -5.57 16.43
C THR A 102 -3.99 -4.68 17.38
N VAL A 103 -4.65 -3.82 18.14
CA VAL A 103 -3.96 -2.89 19.05
C VAL A 103 -3.34 -3.64 20.22
N ALA A 104 -4.12 -4.53 20.86
CA ALA A 104 -3.62 -5.33 21.96
C ALA A 104 -2.44 -6.21 21.54
N LEU A 105 -2.53 -6.84 20.36
CA LEU A 105 -1.46 -7.70 19.84
C LEU A 105 -0.20 -6.90 19.51
N LEU A 106 -0.31 -5.78 18.80
CA LEU A 106 0.85 -4.94 18.45
C LEU A 106 1.49 -4.28 19.68
N ARG A 107 0.72 -4.07 20.75
CA ARG A 107 1.21 -3.54 22.03
C ARG A 107 1.64 -4.61 23.02
N SER A 108 1.58 -5.89 22.68
CA SER A 108 2.10 -6.96 23.52
C SER A 108 3.62 -6.91 23.63
N GLU A 109 4.16 -7.40 24.76
CA GLU A 109 5.61 -7.52 24.97
C GLU A 109 6.31 -8.41 23.93
N GLU A 110 5.56 -9.32 23.31
CA GLU A 110 6.07 -10.21 22.27
C GLU A 110 6.34 -9.49 20.92
N LEU A 111 5.68 -8.32 20.70
CA LEU A 111 5.85 -7.53 19.49
C LEU A 111 6.55 -6.19 19.77
N PHE A 112 5.78 -5.14 20.04
CA PHE A 112 6.35 -3.79 20.16
C PHE A 112 6.19 -3.19 21.56
N GLY A 113 5.47 -3.85 22.46
CA GLY A 113 5.29 -3.45 23.85
C GLY A 113 4.87 -1.98 24.01
N ASP A 114 5.31 -1.37 25.08
CA ASP A 114 5.08 0.05 25.38
C ASP A 114 5.83 1.00 24.43
N HIS A 115 6.86 0.53 23.74
CA HIS A 115 7.55 1.33 22.74
C HIS A 115 6.64 1.73 21.58
N GLY A 116 5.87 0.76 21.06
CA GLY A 116 5.04 0.93 19.87
C GLY A 116 5.83 0.89 18.58
N VAL A 117 5.18 1.21 17.50
CA VAL A 117 5.67 1.09 16.12
C VAL A 117 6.26 2.42 15.63
N GLU A 118 7.46 2.43 15.09
CA GLU A 118 8.13 3.65 14.64
C GLU A 118 7.48 4.29 13.41
N LEU A 119 6.93 3.48 12.51
CA LEU A 119 6.29 3.97 11.28
C LEU A 119 5.00 3.20 11.01
N VAL A 120 3.90 3.92 10.93
CA VAL A 120 2.57 3.37 10.63
C VAL A 120 2.05 3.97 9.34
N PHE A 121 1.68 3.12 8.39
CA PHE A 121 0.96 3.53 7.19
C PHE A 121 -0.53 3.20 7.33
N GLU A 122 -1.38 4.20 7.26
CA GLU A 122 -2.83 4.03 7.16
C GLU A 122 -3.21 4.01 5.67
N CYS A 123 -3.55 2.82 5.14
CA CYS A 123 -3.86 2.59 3.73
C CYS A 123 -5.31 2.12 3.48
N ALA A 124 -6.10 1.93 4.53
CA ALA A 124 -7.48 1.47 4.41
C ALA A 124 -8.50 2.60 4.20
N GLY A 125 -8.14 3.84 4.53
CA GLY A 125 -9.01 4.99 4.40
C GLY A 125 -10.22 4.95 5.33
N SER A 126 -10.05 4.45 6.56
CA SER A 126 -11.15 4.34 7.52
C SER A 126 -10.86 5.05 8.84
N THR A 127 -11.91 5.60 9.46
CA THR A 127 -11.82 6.19 10.81
C THR A 127 -11.29 5.17 11.83
N PHE A 128 -11.62 3.89 11.67
CA PHE A 128 -11.20 2.84 12.58
C PHE A 128 -9.69 2.62 12.52
N THR A 129 -9.12 2.42 11.34
CA THR A 129 -7.68 2.20 11.16
C THR A 129 -6.86 3.46 11.46
N ALA A 130 -7.37 4.65 11.18
CA ALA A 130 -6.74 5.90 11.58
C ALA A 130 -6.61 6.02 13.11
N ASN A 131 -7.63 5.61 13.87
CA ASN A 131 -7.56 5.58 15.34
C ASN A 131 -6.70 4.42 15.88
N GLN A 132 -6.61 3.29 15.16
CA GLN A 132 -5.63 2.24 15.51
C GLN A 132 -4.20 2.77 15.34
N ALA A 133 -3.91 3.47 14.23
CA ALA A 133 -2.58 4.05 13.98
C ALA A 133 -2.10 4.92 15.15
N VAL A 134 -2.99 5.77 15.66
CA VAL A 134 -2.71 6.63 16.82
C VAL A 134 -2.38 5.83 18.09
N GLN A 135 -3.04 4.69 18.29
CA GLN A 135 -2.87 3.88 19.48
C GLN A 135 -1.60 3.00 19.46
N ILE A 136 -1.09 2.67 18.25
CA ILE A 136 0.06 1.76 18.11
C ILE A 136 1.39 2.49 17.83
N VAL A 137 1.36 3.74 17.41
CA VAL A 137 2.57 4.50 17.06
C VAL A 137 3.47 4.72 18.27
N ALA A 138 4.78 4.64 18.06
CA ALA A 138 5.80 4.91 19.09
C ALA A 138 5.89 6.41 19.45
N ARG A 139 6.55 6.72 20.56
CA ARG A 139 6.99 8.09 20.87
C ARG A 139 7.99 8.55 19.80
N GLY A 140 7.82 9.76 19.28
CA GLY A 140 8.63 10.27 18.16
C GLY A 140 8.41 9.52 16.85
N GLY A 141 7.43 8.61 16.79
CA GLY A 141 7.10 7.85 15.60
C GLY A 141 6.31 8.66 14.58
N LYS A 142 6.07 8.07 13.41
CA LYS A 142 5.39 8.72 12.30
C LYS A 142 4.19 7.91 11.82
N ILE A 143 3.09 8.60 11.58
CA ILE A 143 1.89 8.05 10.91
C ILE A 143 1.78 8.68 9.52
N MET A 144 1.77 7.85 8.49
CA MET A 144 1.52 8.24 7.11
C MET A 144 0.08 7.94 6.75
N MET A 145 -0.72 8.97 6.55
CA MET A 145 -2.12 8.86 6.10
C MET A 145 -2.11 8.78 4.56
N VAL A 146 -2.25 7.58 4.03
CA VAL A 146 -2.22 7.28 2.58
C VAL A 146 -3.62 7.00 2.05
N GLY A 147 -4.44 6.33 2.85
CA GLY A 147 -5.83 6.01 2.51
C GLY A 147 -6.70 7.27 2.39
N THR A 148 -7.55 7.31 1.36
CA THR A 148 -8.49 8.42 1.17
C THR A 148 -9.65 8.29 2.14
N GLN A 149 -9.78 9.25 3.06
CA GLN A 149 -10.86 9.30 4.03
C GLN A 149 -12.13 9.87 3.38
N SER A 150 -13.25 9.17 3.54
CA SER A 150 -14.54 9.61 3.00
C SER A 150 -15.33 10.52 3.97
N LYS A 151 -14.87 10.62 5.22
CA LYS A 151 -15.52 11.42 6.29
C LYS A 151 -14.44 12.01 7.20
N PRO A 152 -14.74 13.09 7.95
CA PRO A 152 -13.85 13.60 8.99
C PRO A 152 -13.49 12.50 10.00
N VAL A 153 -12.21 12.41 10.35
CA VAL A 153 -11.69 11.46 11.32
C VAL A 153 -11.45 12.18 12.65
N PRO A 154 -12.26 11.95 13.68
CA PRO A 154 -11.96 12.44 15.02
C PRO A 154 -10.77 11.67 15.59
N ILE A 155 -9.76 12.39 16.06
CA ILE A 155 -8.57 11.83 16.68
C ILE A 155 -8.55 12.26 18.15
N ASP A 156 -8.41 11.28 19.04
CA ASP A 156 -8.24 11.53 20.47
C ASP A 156 -6.78 11.85 20.77
N PHE A 157 -6.47 13.13 20.84
CA PHE A 157 -5.10 13.61 21.15
C PHE A 157 -4.60 13.21 22.54
N LEU A 158 -5.47 12.80 23.47
CA LEU A 158 -5.05 12.28 24.78
C LEU A 158 -4.42 10.89 24.66
N LYS A 159 -4.75 10.14 23.60
CA LYS A 159 -4.20 8.80 23.33
C LYS A 159 -2.95 8.83 22.48
N ILE A 160 -2.59 9.97 21.90
CA ILE A 160 -1.38 10.10 21.08
C ILE A 160 -0.15 10.11 22.00
N ASN A 161 0.82 9.27 21.67
CA ASN A 161 2.15 9.35 22.28
C ASN A 161 2.79 10.73 21.98
N ARG A 162 3.75 11.12 22.81
CA ARG A 162 4.43 12.41 22.66
C ARG A 162 5.27 12.45 21.38
N GLU A 163 5.34 13.62 20.73
CA GLU A 163 6.20 13.94 19.60
C GLU A 163 5.90 13.11 18.32
N VAL A 164 4.66 12.63 18.18
CA VAL A 164 4.22 11.89 16.98
C VAL A 164 4.02 12.85 15.83
N THR A 165 4.55 12.48 14.66
CA THR A 165 4.27 13.15 13.39
C THR A 165 3.11 12.46 12.69
N ILE A 166 2.06 13.20 12.32
CA ILE A 166 1.00 12.73 11.42
C ILE A 166 1.16 13.48 10.10
N GLN A 167 1.43 12.74 9.01
CA GLN A 167 1.66 13.30 7.69
C GLN A 167 0.74 12.63 6.67
N THR A 168 0.16 13.43 5.78
CA THR A 168 -0.61 12.90 4.65
C THR A 168 0.30 12.61 3.47
N SER A 169 -0.04 11.58 2.68
CA SER A 169 0.55 11.31 1.37
C SER A 169 -0.54 11.39 0.32
N PHE A 170 -0.31 12.13 -0.75
CA PHE A 170 -1.27 12.25 -1.84
C PHE A 170 -0.63 11.88 -3.17
N ARG A 171 -1.07 10.74 -3.73
CA ARG A 171 -0.56 10.20 -4.99
C ARG A 171 0.96 10.06 -4.97
N TYR A 172 1.65 10.75 -5.88
CA TYR A 172 3.09 10.69 -6.10
C TYR A 172 3.63 12.05 -6.56
N CYS A 173 4.93 12.24 -6.39
CA CYS A 173 5.62 13.43 -6.88
C CYS A 173 7.04 13.04 -7.33
N ASN A 174 7.36 13.26 -8.61
CA ASN A 174 8.70 13.12 -9.21
C ASN A 174 9.43 11.78 -8.94
N ASN A 175 8.71 10.67 -8.72
CA ASN A 175 9.30 9.39 -8.34
C ASN A 175 9.04 8.24 -9.34
N PHE A 176 8.48 8.53 -10.53
CA PHE A 176 8.30 7.53 -11.58
C PHE A 176 9.62 6.86 -11.99
N PRO A 177 10.73 7.61 -12.25
CA PRO A 177 12.01 6.98 -12.61
C PRO A 177 12.50 5.99 -11.55
N GLN A 178 12.46 6.36 -10.27
CA GLN A 178 12.86 5.47 -9.16
C GLN A 178 11.97 4.24 -9.04
N THR A 179 10.66 4.41 -9.28
CA THR A 179 9.69 3.32 -9.23
C THR A 179 9.90 2.35 -10.39
N ILE A 180 10.12 2.86 -11.60
CA ILE A 180 10.46 2.06 -12.79
C ILE A 180 11.74 1.26 -12.53
N GLU A 181 12.79 1.90 -12.00
CA GLU A 181 14.03 1.23 -11.65
C GLU A 181 13.82 0.13 -10.60
N ALA A 182 13.06 0.39 -9.57
CA ALA A 182 12.77 -0.59 -8.52
C ALA A 182 12.00 -1.82 -9.06
N ILE A 183 11.07 -1.62 -9.99
CA ILE A 183 10.31 -2.70 -10.64
C ILE A 183 11.22 -3.46 -11.62
N SER A 184 11.89 -2.77 -12.52
CA SER A 184 12.74 -3.39 -13.57
C SER A 184 13.93 -4.16 -13.00
N SER A 185 14.46 -3.72 -11.86
CA SER A 185 15.53 -4.43 -11.12
C SER A 185 15.02 -5.61 -10.28
N GLY A 186 13.72 -5.87 -10.24
CA GLY A 186 13.10 -6.93 -9.44
C GLY A 186 13.02 -6.65 -7.94
N ARG A 187 13.38 -5.46 -7.48
CA ARG A 187 13.28 -5.07 -6.06
C ARG A 187 11.85 -4.77 -5.62
N PHE A 188 10.99 -4.43 -6.57
CA PHE A 188 9.58 -4.14 -6.34
C PHE A 188 8.73 -5.09 -7.19
N ASN A 189 8.10 -6.06 -6.55
CA ASN A 189 7.24 -7.02 -7.24
C ASN A 189 5.82 -6.47 -7.38
N VAL A 190 5.40 -6.21 -8.62
CA VAL A 190 4.03 -5.76 -8.94
C VAL A 190 3.21 -6.86 -9.62
N LYS A 191 3.85 -7.88 -10.20
CA LYS A 191 3.18 -8.92 -11.00
C LYS A 191 2.18 -9.71 -10.17
N ASP A 192 2.60 -10.15 -8.99
CA ASP A 192 1.79 -11.01 -8.13
C ASP A 192 0.60 -10.28 -7.50
N MET A 193 0.53 -8.96 -7.66
CA MET A 193 -0.63 -8.16 -7.22
C MET A 193 -1.79 -8.17 -8.22
N VAL A 194 -1.55 -8.57 -9.48
CA VAL A 194 -2.61 -8.64 -10.50
C VAL A 194 -3.42 -9.90 -10.29
N THR A 195 -4.62 -9.74 -9.77
CA THR A 195 -5.53 -10.87 -9.49
C THR A 195 -6.52 -11.12 -10.62
N ASN A 196 -6.82 -10.11 -11.43
CA ASN A 196 -7.81 -10.19 -12.49
C ASN A 196 -7.30 -9.49 -13.75
N ILE A 197 -7.42 -10.16 -14.88
CA ILE A 197 -7.13 -9.60 -16.21
C ILE A 197 -8.40 -9.67 -17.03
N TYR A 198 -8.75 -8.57 -17.67
CA TYR A 198 -9.93 -8.45 -18.53
C TYR A 198 -9.52 -8.03 -19.92
N ASP A 199 -10.20 -8.54 -20.92
CA ASP A 199 -10.09 -8.03 -22.28
C ASP A 199 -10.84 -6.69 -22.40
N TYR A 200 -10.54 -5.92 -23.43
CA TYR A 200 -11.12 -4.58 -23.61
C TYR A 200 -12.65 -4.61 -23.74
N GLU A 201 -13.18 -5.64 -24.37
CA GLU A 201 -14.62 -5.86 -24.53
C GLU A 201 -15.33 -6.11 -23.21
N ASP A 202 -14.62 -6.62 -22.20
CA ASP A 202 -15.12 -6.91 -20.86
C ASP A 202 -14.99 -5.71 -19.90
N VAL A 203 -14.69 -4.49 -20.38
CA VAL A 203 -14.46 -3.31 -19.52
C VAL A 203 -15.61 -3.04 -18.57
N GLN A 204 -16.86 -3.20 -19.03
CA GLN A 204 -18.05 -3.01 -18.18
C GLN A 204 -18.06 -4.01 -17.02
N LYS A 205 -17.80 -5.27 -17.30
CA LYS A 205 -17.72 -6.35 -16.30
C LYS A 205 -16.60 -6.09 -15.29
N ALA A 206 -15.43 -5.59 -15.72
CA ALA A 206 -14.31 -5.26 -14.85
C ALA A 206 -14.72 -4.20 -13.79
N PHE A 207 -15.45 -3.16 -14.20
CA PHE A 207 -15.97 -2.15 -13.28
C PHE A 207 -17.06 -2.70 -12.35
N GLU A 208 -17.98 -3.50 -12.86
CA GLU A 208 -19.03 -4.11 -12.06
C GLU A 208 -18.45 -5.03 -10.97
N GLU A 209 -17.45 -5.85 -11.31
CA GLU A 209 -16.76 -6.71 -10.34
C GLU A 209 -15.95 -5.93 -9.30
N ALA A 210 -15.34 -4.81 -9.69
CA ALA A 210 -14.58 -3.96 -8.78
C ALA A 210 -15.44 -3.28 -7.70
N ILE A 211 -16.73 -3.05 -7.98
CA ILE A 211 -17.67 -2.45 -7.02
C ILE A 211 -18.56 -3.48 -6.32
N ASP A 212 -18.64 -4.69 -6.83
CA ASP A 212 -19.43 -5.77 -6.24
C ASP A 212 -18.93 -6.11 -4.82
N PRO A 213 -19.83 -6.13 -3.81
CA PRO A 213 -19.43 -6.35 -2.42
C PRO A 213 -18.70 -7.66 -2.15
N VAL A 214 -19.00 -8.72 -2.92
CA VAL A 214 -18.39 -10.05 -2.79
C VAL A 214 -17.11 -10.12 -3.63
N LYS A 215 -17.18 -9.83 -4.92
CA LYS A 215 -16.05 -9.99 -5.85
C LYS A 215 -14.87 -9.08 -5.52
N LYS A 216 -15.12 -7.84 -5.09
CA LYS A 216 -14.05 -6.92 -4.65
C LYS A 216 -13.22 -7.45 -3.47
N THR A 217 -13.74 -8.40 -2.69
CA THR A 217 -12.98 -8.99 -1.57
C THR A 217 -11.88 -9.93 -2.07
N GLU A 218 -12.05 -10.47 -3.27
CA GLU A 218 -11.10 -11.38 -3.91
C GLU A 218 -10.13 -10.67 -4.85
N MET A 219 -10.47 -9.44 -5.23
CA MET A 219 -9.67 -8.62 -6.14
C MET A 219 -8.71 -7.71 -5.36
N VAL A 220 -7.43 -7.78 -5.71
CA VAL A 220 -6.42 -6.81 -5.27
C VAL A 220 -6.18 -5.78 -6.36
N LYS A 221 -5.87 -6.23 -7.58
CA LYS A 221 -5.68 -5.37 -8.75
C LYS A 221 -6.24 -6.01 -10.01
N GLY A 222 -7.19 -5.33 -10.62
CA GLY A 222 -7.67 -5.63 -11.96
C GLY A 222 -6.89 -4.85 -13.03
N VAL A 223 -6.59 -5.49 -14.14
CA VAL A 223 -5.95 -4.89 -15.32
C VAL A 223 -6.82 -5.15 -16.54
N ILE A 224 -7.01 -4.14 -17.39
CA ILE A 224 -7.73 -4.25 -18.65
C ILE A 224 -6.71 -4.21 -19.79
N LYS A 225 -6.71 -5.23 -20.63
CA LYS A 225 -5.85 -5.33 -21.81
C LYS A 225 -6.53 -4.61 -22.98
N VAL A 226 -5.99 -3.46 -23.37
CA VAL A 226 -6.60 -2.59 -24.42
C VAL A 226 -6.11 -2.99 -25.82
N ALA A 227 -4.88 -3.47 -25.94
CA ALA A 227 -4.26 -3.94 -27.18
C ALA A 227 -3.30 -5.09 -26.92
N GLU A 228 -2.93 -5.82 -28.00
CA GLU A 228 -1.91 -6.89 -27.95
C GLU A 228 -0.50 -6.34 -27.79
#